data_7fb8cb8ede98055cb945d8b1747e83ce
#
_entry.id   7fb8cb8ede98055cb945d8b1747e83ce
#
_cell.length_a   1.000
_cell.length_b   1.000
_cell.length_c   1.000
_cell.angle_alpha   90.00
_cell.angle_beta   90.00
_cell.angle_gamma   90.00
#
_symmetry.space_group_name_H-M   'P 1'
#
loop_
_entity.id
_entity.type
_entity.pdbx_description
1 polymer ?
#
loop_
_entity_poly.entity_id
_entity_poly.type
_entity_poly.pdbx_seq_one_letter_code
_entity_poly.pdbx_strand_id
1 'polypeptide(L)'
;MLIILALGQMAVILSRSIDLSMASNLALSGMIVALTNAAFPWVPVPALMVLAAFCGLILGAFNGILVWLLGIPAIVVTLGTLTIFRGLIFVIAGGQWVNADAFTPSFVQLTRYEILGLPLLSWYAILVVIGFYLMMTRTPLGRAIYAIGVNPNASVYAGIDVGRTKFIAFCISGMLSGFCG
;
A
#
# COMPACT_ATOMS: atom_id res chain seq x y z
N MET A 1 0.50 -12.36 -2.17
CA MET A 1 -0.09 -11.00 -2.15
C MET A 1 -0.89 -10.70 -0.89
N LEU A 2 -1.87 -11.53 -0.45
CA LEU A 2 -2.65 -11.27 0.77
C LEU A 2 -1.82 -11.03 2.03
N ILE A 3 -0.69 -11.73 2.18
CA ILE A 3 0.22 -11.55 3.32
C ILE A 3 0.77 -10.11 3.35
N ILE A 4 1.18 -9.57 2.22
CA ILE A 4 1.72 -8.20 2.12
C ILE A 4 0.65 -7.17 2.51
N LEU A 5 -0.58 -7.35 2.02
CA LEU A 5 -1.72 -6.51 2.39
C LEU A 5 -2.02 -6.58 3.90
N ALA A 6 -2.00 -7.79 4.46
CA ALA A 6 -2.23 -7.99 5.89
C ALA A 6 -1.17 -7.27 6.76
N LEU A 7 0.09 -7.25 6.33
CA LEU A 7 1.16 -6.51 7.02
C LEU A 7 0.92 -4.99 6.98
N GLY A 8 0.52 -4.44 5.83
CA GLY A 8 0.15 -3.03 5.72
C GLY A 8 -0.99 -2.66 6.66
N GLN A 9 -2.05 -3.46 6.63
CA GLN A 9 -3.21 -3.27 7.51
C GLN A 9 -2.85 -3.43 8.99
N MET A 10 -1.94 -4.35 9.32
CA MET A 10 -1.46 -4.55 10.69
C MET A 10 -0.81 -3.27 11.26
N ALA A 11 0.01 -2.56 10.48
CA ALA A 11 0.62 -1.30 10.93
C ALA A 11 -0.45 -0.25 11.27
N VAL A 12 -1.49 -0.13 10.43
CA VAL A 12 -2.60 0.81 10.63
C VAL A 12 -3.43 0.42 11.86
N ILE A 13 -3.79 -0.86 12.00
CA ILE A 13 -4.58 -1.35 13.16
C ILE A 13 -3.81 -1.16 14.45
N LEU A 14 -2.53 -1.51 14.49
CA LEU A 14 -1.69 -1.32 15.67
C LEU A 14 -1.56 0.16 16.06
N SER A 15 -1.68 1.10 15.12
CA SER A 15 -1.73 2.55 15.41
C SER A 15 -3.12 3.05 15.84
N ARG A 16 -4.06 2.15 16.17
CA ARG A 16 -5.47 2.45 16.49
C ARG A 16 -6.20 3.20 15.38
N SER A 17 -5.96 2.79 14.15
CA SER A 17 -6.64 3.31 12.96
C SER A 17 -7.17 2.15 12.12
N ILE A 18 -8.07 2.45 11.18
CA ILE A 18 -8.61 1.47 10.24
C ILE A 18 -8.52 2.07 8.85
N ASP A 19 -7.95 1.30 7.91
CA ASP A 19 -7.88 1.68 6.49
C ASP A 19 -8.82 0.79 5.67
N LEU A 20 -9.98 1.33 5.32
CA LEU A 20 -10.95 0.64 4.47
C LEU A 20 -10.69 0.87 2.97
N SER A 21 -9.83 1.83 2.63
CA SER A 21 -9.51 2.19 1.25
C SER A 21 -8.45 1.27 0.61
N MET A 22 -7.81 0.39 1.39
CA MET A 22 -6.68 -0.42 0.95
C MET A 22 -6.98 -1.23 -0.32
N ALA A 23 -8.17 -1.85 -0.43
CA ALA A 23 -8.56 -2.61 -1.61
C ALA A 23 -8.74 -1.72 -2.85
N SER A 24 -9.28 -0.52 -2.69
CA SER A 24 -9.42 0.44 -3.78
C SER A 24 -8.09 1.09 -4.17
N ASN A 25 -7.19 1.28 -3.22
CA ASN A 25 -5.82 1.72 -3.47
C ASN A 25 -5.07 0.69 -4.34
N LEU A 26 -5.11 -0.60 -3.95
CA LEU A 26 -4.57 -1.71 -4.74
C LEU A 26 -5.11 -1.69 -6.18
N ALA A 27 -6.43 -1.61 -6.33
CA ALA A 27 -7.07 -1.64 -7.64
C ALA A 27 -6.71 -0.41 -8.50
N LEU A 28 -6.65 0.79 -7.91
CA LEU A 28 -6.28 2.00 -8.62
C LEU A 28 -4.80 2.00 -9.03
N SER A 29 -3.90 1.60 -8.14
CA SER A 29 -2.47 1.46 -8.43
C SER A 29 -2.23 0.42 -9.53
N GLY A 30 -2.90 -0.73 -9.46
CA GLY A 30 -2.82 -1.76 -10.49
C GLY A 30 -3.37 -1.29 -11.84
N MET A 31 -4.48 -0.53 -11.86
CA MET A 31 -5.01 0.04 -13.10
C MET A 31 -4.02 1.02 -13.74
N ILE A 32 -3.38 1.89 -12.95
CA ILE A 32 -2.37 2.83 -13.45
C ILE A 32 -1.18 2.07 -14.07
N VAL A 33 -0.72 1.01 -13.41
CA VAL A 33 0.38 0.15 -13.92
C VAL A 33 -0.04 -0.56 -15.19
N ALA A 34 -1.24 -1.13 -15.23
CA ALA A 34 -1.78 -1.83 -16.38
C ALA A 34 -1.86 -0.93 -17.61
N LEU A 35 -2.40 0.28 -17.46
CA LEU A 35 -2.48 1.27 -18.52
C LEU A 35 -1.09 1.75 -18.96
N THR A 36 -0.16 1.93 -18.00
CA THR A 36 1.22 2.33 -18.32
C THR A 36 1.93 1.23 -19.11
N ASN A 37 1.77 -0.04 -18.73
CA ASN A 37 2.37 -1.17 -19.46
C ASN A 37 1.81 -1.29 -20.88
N ALA A 38 0.50 -1.10 -21.06
CA ALA A 38 -0.15 -1.14 -22.36
C ALA A 38 0.27 0.02 -23.27
N ALA A 39 0.36 1.24 -22.72
CA ALA A 39 0.71 2.44 -23.48
C ALA A 39 2.23 2.55 -23.77
N PHE A 40 3.06 2.03 -22.87
CA PHE A 40 4.52 2.12 -22.94
C PHE A 40 5.19 0.74 -22.78
N PRO A 41 5.10 -0.14 -23.79
CA PRO A 41 5.62 -1.52 -23.72
C PRO A 41 7.13 -1.65 -23.46
N TRP A 42 7.87 -0.56 -23.66
CA TRP A 42 9.33 -0.49 -23.44
C TRP A 42 9.72 -0.24 -21.97
N VAL A 43 8.76 0.08 -21.10
CA VAL A 43 9.05 0.29 -19.68
C VAL A 43 9.36 -1.05 -19.01
N PRO A 44 10.51 -1.19 -18.34
CA PRO A 44 10.90 -2.46 -17.74
C PRO A 44 10.02 -2.76 -16.50
N VAL A 45 9.74 -4.04 -16.27
CA VAL A 45 8.88 -4.51 -15.17
C VAL A 45 9.30 -3.98 -13.79
N PRO A 46 10.58 -3.90 -13.41
CA PRO A 46 10.98 -3.30 -12.14
C PRO A 46 10.54 -1.83 -11.98
N ALA A 47 10.55 -1.06 -13.07
CA ALA A 47 10.07 0.33 -13.02
C ALA A 47 8.56 0.39 -12.80
N LEU A 48 7.79 -0.53 -13.37
CA LEU A 48 6.35 -0.65 -13.13
C LEU A 48 6.06 -1.04 -11.67
N MET A 49 6.86 -1.90 -11.06
CA MET A 49 6.74 -2.24 -9.63
C MET A 49 7.01 -1.03 -8.73
N VAL A 50 8.02 -0.21 -9.06
CA VAL A 50 8.29 1.05 -8.34
C VAL A 50 7.15 2.03 -8.52
N LEU A 51 6.60 2.15 -9.75
CA LEU A 51 5.43 2.98 -10.02
C LEU A 51 4.23 2.55 -9.18
N ALA A 52 3.95 1.25 -9.10
CA ALA A 52 2.87 0.70 -8.28
C ALA A 52 3.01 1.10 -6.81
N ALA A 53 4.20 0.86 -6.23
CA ALA A 53 4.50 1.21 -4.85
C ALA A 53 4.40 2.73 -4.60
N PHE A 54 4.86 3.54 -5.54
CA PHE A 54 4.80 4.99 -5.47
C PHE A 54 3.38 5.54 -5.55
N CYS A 55 2.56 5.03 -6.47
CA CYS A 55 1.13 5.36 -6.55
C CYS A 55 0.43 5.02 -5.24
N GLY A 56 0.62 3.81 -4.73
CA GLY A 56 0.05 3.39 -3.46
C GLY A 56 0.51 4.24 -2.28
N LEU A 57 1.79 4.62 -2.25
CA LEU A 57 2.35 5.54 -1.25
C LEU A 57 1.64 6.89 -1.26
N ILE A 58 1.42 7.49 -2.43
CA ILE A 58 0.72 8.79 -2.58
C ILE A 58 -0.72 8.68 -2.05
N LEU A 59 -1.45 7.62 -2.42
CA LEU A 59 -2.82 7.41 -1.97
C LEU A 59 -2.90 7.17 -0.46
N GLY A 60 -1.95 6.41 0.10
CA GLY A 60 -1.81 6.22 1.54
C GLY A 60 -1.42 7.50 2.27
N ALA A 61 -0.50 8.27 1.72
CA ALA A 61 -0.10 9.57 2.27
C ALA A 61 -1.27 10.57 2.27
N PHE A 62 -2.09 10.57 1.23
CA PHE A 62 -3.30 11.38 1.17
C PHE A 62 -4.25 11.07 2.35
N ASN A 63 -4.55 9.79 2.61
CA ASN A 63 -5.32 9.39 3.78
C ASN A 63 -4.64 9.80 5.08
N GLY A 64 -3.34 9.54 5.20
CA GLY A 64 -2.56 9.85 6.38
C GLY A 64 -2.51 11.35 6.71
N ILE A 65 -2.43 12.21 5.70
CA ILE A 65 -2.46 13.67 5.86
C ILE A 65 -3.81 14.12 6.43
N LEU A 66 -4.93 13.62 5.90
CA LEU A 66 -6.26 13.97 6.38
C LEU A 66 -6.48 13.54 7.83
N VAL A 67 -5.95 12.38 8.21
CA VAL A 67 -6.02 11.88 9.59
C VAL A 67 -5.11 12.68 10.52
N TRP A 68 -3.88 13.01 10.08
CA TRP A 68 -2.88 13.68 10.90
C TRP A 68 -3.14 15.17 11.04
N LEU A 69 -3.21 15.91 9.91
CA LEU A 69 -3.26 17.37 9.93
C LEU A 69 -4.66 17.91 10.19
N LEU A 70 -5.68 17.23 9.66
CA LEU A 70 -7.07 17.69 9.83
C LEU A 70 -7.77 17.00 11.01
N GLY A 71 -7.13 16.01 11.64
CA GLY A 71 -7.71 15.30 12.80
C GLY A 71 -8.97 14.50 12.48
N ILE A 72 -9.25 14.21 11.20
CA ILE A 72 -10.46 13.49 10.81
C ILE A 72 -10.30 12.01 11.21
N PRO A 73 -11.33 11.37 11.81
CA PRO A 73 -11.28 9.95 12.14
C PRO A 73 -10.94 9.09 10.92
N ALA A 74 -9.98 8.17 11.09
CA ALA A 74 -9.45 7.35 10.00
C ALA A 74 -10.53 6.59 9.21
N ILE A 75 -11.54 6.07 9.90
CA ILE A 75 -12.66 5.35 9.28
C ILE A 75 -13.46 6.24 8.32
N VAL A 76 -13.66 7.50 8.66
CA VAL A 76 -14.39 8.47 7.82
C VAL A 76 -13.59 8.81 6.58
N VAL A 77 -12.29 9.10 6.75
CA VAL A 77 -11.37 9.37 5.63
C VAL A 77 -11.33 8.19 4.67
N THR A 78 -11.10 6.99 5.20
CA THR A 78 -10.88 5.81 4.35
C THR A 78 -12.16 5.27 3.71
N LEU A 79 -13.34 5.48 4.29
CA LEU A 79 -14.62 5.25 3.62
C LEU A 79 -14.83 6.22 2.45
N GLY A 80 -14.53 7.50 2.64
CA GLY A 80 -14.62 8.48 1.57
C GLY A 80 -13.65 8.17 0.43
N THR A 81 -12.38 7.91 0.75
CA THR A 81 -11.35 7.62 -0.26
C THR A 81 -11.55 6.27 -0.94
N LEU A 82 -12.15 5.28 -0.26
CA LEU A 82 -12.57 4.02 -0.89
C LEU A 82 -13.48 4.27 -2.10
N THR A 83 -14.47 5.15 -1.96
CA THR A 83 -15.40 5.49 -3.05
C THR A 83 -14.74 6.37 -4.10
N ILE A 84 -13.92 7.34 -3.70
CA ILE A 84 -13.17 8.21 -4.62
C ILE A 84 -12.21 7.38 -5.47
N PHE A 85 -11.40 6.51 -4.87
CA PHE A 85 -10.44 5.69 -5.61
C PHE A 85 -11.13 4.72 -6.57
N ARG A 86 -12.26 4.13 -6.18
CA ARG A 86 -13.10 3.32 -7.09
C ARG A 86 -13.64 4.14 -8.27
N GLY A 87 -14.12 5.35 -8.03
CA GLY A 87 -14.57 6.24 -9.09
C GLY A 87 -13.43 6.62 -10.04
N LEU A 88 -12.24 6.91 -9.52
CA LEU A 88 -11.06 7.23 -10.32
C LEU A 88 -10.64 6.08 -11.24
N ILE A 89 -10.78 4.82 -10.83
CA ILE A 89 -10.51 3.67 -11.70
C ILE A 89 -11.33 3.76 -12.97
N PHE A 90 -12.64 4.00 -12.86
CA PHE A 90 -13.54 4.11 -14.04
C PHE A 90 -13.20 5.32 -14.91
N VAL A 91 -12.87 6.45 -14.31
CA VAL A 91 -12.48 7.67 -15.05
C VAL A 91 -11.19 7.45 -15.83
N ILE A 92 -10.14 6.90 -15.17
CA ILE A 92 -8.83 6.68 -15.79
C ILE A 92 -8.90 5.58 -16.86
N ALA A 93 -9.69 4.52 -16.63
CA ALA A 93 -9.87 3.44 -17.58
C ALA A 93 -10.77 3.82 -18.77
N GLY A 94 -11.39 5.01 -18.77
CA GLY A 94 -12.33 5.42 -19.81
C GLY A 94 -13.55 4.47 -19.96
N GLY A 95 -13.92 3.78 -18.86
CA GLY A 95 -14.97 2.78 -18.83
C GLY A 95 -14.62 1.44 -19.51
N GLN A 96 -13.36 1.25 -19.90
CA GLN A 96 -12.90 0.00 -20.54
C GLN A 96 -12.07 -0.84 -19.59
N TRP A 97 -12.07 -2.15 -19.83
CA TRP A 97 -11.21 -3.09 -19.09
C TRP A 97 -9.88 -3.26 -19.80
N VAL A 98 -8.78 -3.32 -19.04
CA VAL A 98 -7.48 -3.71 -19.58
C VAL A 98 -7.43 -5.24 -19.59
N ASN A 99 -7.48 -5.83 -20.78
CA ASN A 99 -7.44 -7.27 -20.95
C ASN A 99 -6.00 -7.81 -20.92
N ALA A 100 -5.85 -9.12 -20.67
CA ALA A 100 -4.56 -9.78 -20.60
C ALA A 100 -3.72 -9.64 -21.89
N ASP A 101 -4.38 -9.50 -23.03
CA ASP A 101 -3.72 -9.34 -24.34
C ASP A 101 -3.02 -7.98 -24.51
N ALA A 102 -3.35 -7.00 -23.67
CA ALA A 102 -2.71 -5.69 -23.68
C ALA A 102 -1.37 -5.66 -22.93
N PHE A 103 -1.06 -6.70 -22.15
CA PHE A 103 0.18 -6.74 -21.36
C PHE A 103 1.38 -7.25 -22.16
N THR A 104 2.55 -6.70 -21.87
CA THR A 104 3.79 -7.18 -22.44
C THR A 104 4.10 -8.61 -21.99
N PRO A 105 4.70 -9.45 -22.86
CA PRO A 105 5.06 -10.82 -22.49
C PRO A 105 5.96 -10.90 -21.24
N SER A 106 6.85 -9.94 -21.06
CA SER A 106 7.73 -9.84 -19.88
C SER A 106 6.96 -9.59 -18.59
N PHE A 107 5.88 -8.79 -18.63
CA PHE A 107 5.01 -8.55 -17.49
C PHE A 107 4.24 -9.82 -17.09
N VAL A 108 3.70 -10.54 -18.07
CA VAL A 108 3.00 -11.81 -17.84
C VAL A 108 3.95 -12.90 -17.33
N GLN A 109 5.17 -12.96 -17.85
CA GLN A 109 6.19 -13.94 -17.41
C GLN A 109 6.58 -13.75 -15.94
N LEU A 110 6.56 -12.53 -15.39
CA LEU A 110 6.84 -12.26 -13.97
C LEU A 110 6.00 -13.13 -13.03
N THR A 111 4.72 -13.34 -13.37
CA THR A 111 3.80 -14.14 -12.57
C THR A 111 4.01 -15.65 -12.69
N ARG A 112 4.66 -16.09 -13.78
CA ARG A 112 4.90 -17.49 -14.10
C ARG A 112 6.32 -17.96 -13.79
N TYR A 113 7.24 -17.00 -13.54
CA TYR A 113 8.65 -17.35 -13.29
C TYR A 113 8.80 -18.00 -11.92
N GLU A 114 9.45 -19.16 -11.88
CA GLU A 114 9.70 -19.92 -10.66
C GLU A 114 11.21 -19.99 -10.35
N ILE A 115 11.53 -19.77 -9.10
CA ILE A 115 12.89 -19.94 -8.57
C ILE A 115 12.82 -20.97 -7.44
N LEU A 116 13.63 -22.03 -7.51
CA LEU A 116 13.66 -23.10 -6.52
C LEU A 116 12.27 -23.74 -6.26
N GLY A 117 11.43 -23.87 -7.30
CA GLY A 117 10.08 -24.43 -7.19
C GLY A 117 9.04 -23.53 -6.53
N LEU A 118 9.37 -22.26 -6.31
CA LEU A 118 8.43 -21.24 -5.80
C LEU A 118 8.26 -20.11 -6.82
N PRO A 119 7.02 -19.61 -7.03
CA PRO A 119 6.78 -18.44 -7.85
C PRO A 119 7.59 -17.24 -7.36
N LEU A 120 8.12 -16.43 -8.29
CA LEU A 120 8.90 -15.24 -7.97
C LEU A 120 8.16 -14.28 -7.01
N LEU A 121 6.84 -14.17 -7.14
CA LEU A 121 5.99 -13.38 -6.25
C LEU A 121 6.04 -13.85 -4.79
N SER A 122 6.32 -15.15 -4.54
CA SER A 122 6.48 -15.67 -3.17
C SER A 122 7.78 -15.17 -2.55
N TRP A 123 8.86 -15.06 -3.32
CA TRP A 123 10.13 -14.50 -2.86
C TRP A 123 9.98 -13.01 -2.49
N TYR A 124 9.26 -12.23 -3.30
CA TYR A 124 8.93 -10.84 -2.94
C TYR A 124 8.14 -10.77 -1.64
N ALA A 125 7.14 -11.65 -1.46
CA ALA A 125 6.38 -11.68 -0.21
C ALA A 125 7.28 -11.99 1.00
N ILE A 126 8.20 -12.96 0.88
CA ILE A 126 9.16 -13.31 1.95
C ILE A 126 10.06 -12.11 2.27
N LEU A 127 10.61 -11.42 1.28
CA LEU A 127 11.44 -10.23 1.48
C LEU A 127 10.66 -9.11 2.19
N VAL A 128 9.42 -8.86 1.79
CA VAL A 128 8.56 -7.86 2.43
C VAL A 128 8.25 -8.25 3.88
N VAL A 129 7.96 -9.52 4.15
CA VAL A 129 7.72 -10.02 5.53
C VAL A 129 8.95 -9.79 6.40
N ILE A 130 10.15 -10.15 5.92
CA ILE A 130 11.40 -9.95 6.67
C ILE A 130 11.64 -8.46 6.91
N GLY A 131 11.52 -7.62 5.88
CA GLY A 131 11.69 -6.17 6.00
C GLY A 131 10.71 -5.55 7.00
N PHE A 132 9.43 -5.93 6.91
CA PHE A 132 8.39 -5.48 7.82
C PHE A 132 8.63 -5.94 9.25
N TYR A 133 9.04 -7.20 9.45
CA TYR A 133 9.41 -7.73 10.76
C TYR A 133 10.58 -6.93 11.38
N LEU A 134 11.63 -6.68 10.62
CA LEU A 134 12.77 -5.88 11.08
C LEU A 134 12.34 -4.44 11.40
N MET A 135 11.52 -3.84 10.56
CA MET A 135 10.96 -2.51 10.80
C MET A 135 10.17 -2.46 12.11
N MET A 136 9.28 -3.41 12.34
CA MET A 136 8.43 -3.41 13.54
C MET A 136 9.19 -3.73 14.82
N THR A 137 10.22 -4.61 14.76
CA THR A 137 10.92 -5.08 15.97
C THR A 137 12.20 -4.31 16.27
N ARG A 138 12.89 -3.76 15.27
CA ARG A 138 14.22 -3.17 15.41
C ARG A 138 14.25 -1.66 15.25
N THR A 139 13.18 -1.01 14.76
CA THR A 139 13.20 0.44 14.53
C THR A 139 12.44 1.24 15.59
N PRO A 140 12.76 2.54 15.75
CA PRO A 140 11.99 3.45 16.61
C PRO A 140 10.53 3.57 16.16
N LEU A 141 10.28 3.50 14.84
CA LEU A 141 8.92 3.58 14.28
C LEU A 141 8.05 2.41 14.74
N GLY A 142 8.55 1.17 14.67
CA GLY A 142 7.82 0.01 15.16
C GLY A 142 7.47 0.14 16.65
N ARG A 143 8.43 0.57 17.48
CA ARG A 143 8.17 0.81 18.91
C ARG A 143 7.11 1.90 19.12
N ALA A 144 7.13 2.97 18.33
CA ALA A 144 6.13 4.04 18.40
C ALA A 144 4.73 3.52 18.04
N ILE A 145 4.61 2.72 16.97
CA ILE A 145 3.33 2.10 16.56
C ILE A 145 2.77 1.22 17.69
N TYR A 146 3.59 0.36 18.30
CA TYR A 146 3.15 -0.47 19.44
C TYR A 146 2.77 0.37 20.65
N ALA A 147 3.54 1.40 20.99
CA ALA A 147 3.24 2.27 22.13
C ALA A 147 1.88 2.97 21.97
N ILE A 148 1.60 3.51 20.79
CA ILE A 148 0.30 4.13 20.46
C ILE A 148 -0.82 3.11 20.56
N GLY A 149 -0.58 1.88 20.12
CA GLY A 149 -1.54 0.79 20.22
C GLY A 149 -1.93 0.44 21.65
N VAL A 150 -0.98 0.54 22.59
CA VAL A 150 -1.23 0.29 24.01
C VAL A 150 -1.96 1.47 24.65
N ASN A 151 -1.37 2.67 24.57
CA ASN A 151 -1.97 3.87 25.18
C ASN A 151 -1.49 5.14 24.44
N PRO A 152 -2.35 5.75 23.60
CA PRO A 152 -2.01 6.96 22.86
C PRO A 152 -1.65 8.14 23.77
N ASN A 153 -2.37 8.32 24.90
CA ASN A 153 -2.12 9.41 25.82
C ASN A 153 -0.75 9.27 26.50
N ALA A 154 -0.42 8.09 26.99
CA ALA A 154 0.90 7.81 27.54
C ALA A 154 2.01 8.02 26.51
N SER A 155 1.76 7.69 25.24
CA SER A 155 2.71 7.89 24.16
C SER A 155 3.05 9.36 23.93
N VAL A 156 2.04 10.26 24.02
CA VAL A 156 2.26 11.72 23.93
C VAL A 156 3.16 12.19 25.07
N TYR A 157 2.93 11.76 26.31
CA TYR A 157 3.78 12.11 27.45
C TYR A 157 5.21 11.55 27.30
N ALA A 158 5.37 10.45 26.58
CA ALA A 158 6.70 9.89 26.24
C ALA A 158 7.37 10.59 25.04
N GLY A 159 6.77 11.67 24.51
CA GLY A 159 7.34 12.43 23.39
C GLY A 159 7.09 11.82 22.00
N ILE A 160 6.17 10.85 21.88
CA ILE A 160 5.84 10.24 20.60
C ILE A 160 4.76 11.10 19.91
N ASP A 161 5.04 11.56 18.69
CA ASP A 161 4.05 12.20 17.84
C ASP A 161 3.08 11.15 17.27
N VAL A 162 1.90 11.06 17.88
CA VAL A 162 0.86 10.10 17.52
C VAL A 162 0.35 10.35 16.09
N GLY A 163 0.16 11.61 15.71
CA GLY A 163 -0.36 11.98 14.39
C GLY A 163 0.62 11.59 13.28
N ARG A 164 1.89 11.99 13.43
CA ARG A 164 2.95 11.65 12.49
C ARG A 164 3.18 10.14 12.39
N THR A 165 3.10 9.42 13.49
CA THR A 165 3.25 7.95 13.47
C THR A 165 2.11 7.28 12.72
N LYS A 166 0.86 7.73 12.90
CA LYS A 166 -0.29 7.27 12.10
C LYS A 166 -0.11 7.59 10.62
N PHE A 167 0.31 8.80 10.28
CA PHE A 167 0.60 9.18 8.89
C PHE A 167 1.57 8.20 8.24
N ILE A 168 2.68 7.87 8.91
CA ILE A 168 3.68 6.92 8.39
C ILE A 168 3.06 5.51 8.24
N ALA A 169 2.21 5.08 9.17
CA ALA A 169 1.52 3.79 9.06
C ALA A 169 0.61 3.74 7.82
N PHE A 170 -0.11 4.82 7.50
CA PHE A 170 -0.90 4.93 6.27
C PHE A 170 -0.03 4.94 5.00
N CYS A 171 1.12 5.60 5.03
CA CYS A 171 2.09 5.57 3.93
C CYS A 171 2.60 4.15 3.65
N ILE A 172 2.95 3.41 4.69
CA ILE A 172 3.41 2.02 4.59
C ILE A 172 2.29 1.12 4.05
N SER A 173 1.09 1.22 4.62
CA SER A 173 -0.09 0.46 4.16
C SER A 173 -0.38 0.74 2.68
N GLY A 174 -0.39 2.02 2.30
CA GLY A 174 -0.62 2.43 0.93
C GLY A 174 0.45 1.91 -0.04
N MET A 175 1.73 2.04 0.32
CA MET A 175 2.84 1.54 -0.49
C MET A 175 2.76 0.02 -0.70
N LEU A 176 2.50 -0.74 0.37
CA LEU A 176 2.36 -2.20 0.29
C LEU A 176 1.12 -2.60 -0.52
N SER A 177 0.02 -1.84 -0.40
CA SER A 177 -1.19 -2.04 -1.18
C SER A 177 -0.94 -1.80 -2.67
N GLY A 178 -0.30 -0.67 -3.02
CA GLY A 178 0.06 -0.37 -4.40
C GLY A 178 1.01 -1.41 -5.02
N PHE A 179 1.99 -1.88 -4.25
CA PHE A 179 2.90 -2.93 -4.69
C PHE A 179 2.20 -4.27 -4.99
N CYS A 180 1.04 -4.51 -4.37
CA CYS A 180 0.23 -5.71 -4.60
C CYS A 180 -0.74 -5.60 -5.79
N GLY A 181 -1.02 -4.37 -6.27
CA GLY A 181 -1.92 -4.08 -7.40
C GLY A 181 -1.22 -4.24 -8.72
#